data_02f845ba74261c05267cdf9681dab871
#
_entry.id   02f845ba74261c05267cdf9681dab871
#
_cell.length_a   1.000
_cell.length_b   1.000
_cell.length_c   1.000
_cell.angle_alpha   90.00
_cell.angle_beta   90.00
_cell.angle_gamma   90.00
#
_symmetry.space_group_name_H-M   'P 1'
#
loop_
_entity.id
_entity.type
_entity.pdbx_description
1 polymer ?
#
loop_
_entity_poly.entity_id
_entity_poly.type
_entity_poly.pdbx_seq_one_letter_code
_entity_poly.pdbx_strand_id
1 'polypeptide(L)'
;CLLWHTSSAARSITDISQWLEHVRRDDPQALELTKPELFDRLQNIVQQAGAVSRYFWPTPRKPSPVHASRAVRLREALLVDESSPLHNRDLRNALEHFDERLDMYLSQGRVGEFVPDHVDYEHPTSEVPLHIFKAFYTRPLVFVLLGIRFEMAPVVNEMLRVHEVLVQCREQGYRLPYNAR
;
A
#
# COMPACT_ATOMS: atom_id res chain seq x y z
N CYS A 1 -7.90 -13.22 -11.09
CA CYS A 1 -7.62 -11.76 -10.95
C CYS A 1 -7.15 -11.40 -9.55
N LEU A 2 -7.88 -11.71 -8.44
CA LEU A 2 -7.43 -11.38 -7.07
C LEU A 2 -6.02 -11.92 -6.78
N LEU A 3 -5.77 -13.21 -7.04
CA LEU A 3 -4.46 -13.83 -6.82
C LEU A 3 -3.35 -13.11 -7.60
N TRP A 4 -3.62 -12.58 -8.79
CA TRP A 4 -2.63 -11.81 -9.56
C TRP A 4 -2.26 -10.51 -8.84
N HIS A 5 -3.26 -9.76 -8.35
CA HIS A 5 -3.03 -8.53 -7.59
C HIS A 5 -2.24 -8.78 -6.31
N THR A 6 -2.67 -9.78 -5.53
CA THR A 6 -1.98 -10.11 -4.27
C THR A 6 -0.58 -10.66 -4.51
N SER A 7 -0.35 -11.45 -5.59
CA SER A 7 0.98 -11.92 -5.97
C SER A 7 1.91 -10.77 -6.40
N SER A 8 1.37 -9.76 -7.11
CA SER A 8 2.14 -8.58 -7.48
C SER A 8 2.57 -7.78 -6.25
N ALA A 9 1.63 -7.54 -5.32
CA ALA A 9 1.96 -6.88 -4.06
C ALA A 9 2.96 -7.68 -3.23
N ALA A 10 2.77 -9.01 -3.11
CA ALA A 10 3.64 -9.87 -2.33
C ALA A 10 5.10 -9.81 -2.81
N ARG A 11 5.34 -9.78 -4.13
CA ARG A 11 6.70 -9.58 -4.66
C ARG A 11 7.30 -8.24 -4.21
N SER A 12 6.58 -7.14 -4.36
CA SER A 12 7.07 -5.83 -3.91
C SER A 12 7.30 -5.78 -2.40
N ILE A 13 6.46 -6.44 -1.60
CA ILE A 13 6.64 -6.58 -0.15
C ILE A 13 7.92 -7.36 0.16
N THR A 14 8.18 -8.45 -0.56
CA THR A 14 9.41 -9.24 -0.40
C THR A 14 10.64 -8.41 -0.73
N ASP A 15 10.65 -7.69 -1.86
CA ASP A 15 11.76 -6.83 -2.27
C ASP A 15 12.08 -5.78 -1.19
N ILE A 16 11.04 -5.09 -0.69
CA ILE A 16 11.20 -4.07 0.38
C ILE A 16 11.67 -4.71 1.69
N SER A 17 11.14 -5.89 2.05
CA SER A 17 11.52 -6.58 3.29
C SER A 17 12.98 -7.02 3.27
N GLN A 18 13.48 -7.53 2.14
CA GLN A 18 14.88 -7.87 1.94
C GLN A 18 15.77 -6.62 2.01
N TRP A 19 15.38 -5.56 1.33
CA TRP A 19 16.09 -4.29 1.40
C TRP A 19 16.17 -3.74 2.84
N LEU A 20 15.07 -3.76 3.60
CA LEU A 20 15.04 -3.34 5.01
C LEU A 20 15.97 -4.19 5.88
N GLU A 21 16.08 -5.48 5.59
CA GLU A 21 16.99 -6.38 6.32
C GLU A 21 18.46 -6.03 6.04
N HIS A 22 18.82 -5.75 4.78
CA HIS A 22 20.16 -5.27 4.42
C HIS A 22 20.47 -3.91 5.05
N VAL A 23 19.52 -2.97 5.02
CA VAL A 23 19.67 -1.66 5.69
C VAL A 23 19.93 -1.83 7.21
N ARG A 24 19.20 -2.73 7.87
CA ARG A 24 19.38 -2.97 9.31
C ARG A 24 20.74 -3.57 9.65
N ARG A 25 21.33 -4.32 8.72
CA ARG A 25 22.66 -4.96 8.88
C ARG A 25 23.80 -4.09 8.40
N ASP A 26 23.52 -2.90 7.91
CA ASP A 26 24.50 -2.03 7.22
C ASP A 26 25.22 -2.75 6.08
N ASP A 27 24.48 -3.58 5.33
CA ASP A 27 24.98 -4.41 4.25
C ASP A 27 25.02 -3.59 2.94
N PRO A 28 26.15 -3.61 2.19
CA PRO A 28 26.25 -2.97 0.88
C PRO A 28 25.17 -3.39 -0.12
N GLN A 29 24.57 -4.56 -0.01
CA GLN A 29 23.45 -5.01 -0.84
C GLN A 29 22.19 -4.15 -0.68
N ALA A 30 22.08 -3.35 0.40
CA ALA A 30 21.03 -2.35 0.52
C ALA A 30 21.04 -1.31 -0.63
N LEU A 31 22.18 -1.13 -1.28
CA LEU A 31 22.34 -0.22 -2.43
C LEU A 31 21.78 -0.81 -3.75
N GLU A 32 21.46 -2.10 -3.80
CA GLU A 32 20.91 -2.75 -5.00
C GLU A 32 19.49 -2.27 -5.32
N LEU A 33 18.70 -1.86 -4.31
CA LEU A 33 17.41 -1.24 -4.52
C LEU A 33 17.55 0.29 -4.42
N THR A 34 17.52 0.95 -5.56
CA THR A 34 17.60 2.41 -5.63
C THR A 34 16.36 3.08 -5.04
N LYS A 35 16.49 4.36 -4.65
CA LYS A 35 15.37 5.14 -4.10
C LYS A 35 14.14 5.18 -5.04
N PRO A 36 14.26 5.44 -6.36
CA PRO A 36 13.13 5.35 -7.27
C PRO A 36 12.47 3.96 -7.28
N GLU A 37 13.26 2.89 -7.33
CA GLU A 37 12.72 1.53 -7.31
C GLU A 37 11.99 1.20 -6.01
N LEU A 38 12.50 1.66 -4.88
CA LEU A 38 11.81 1.54 -3.59
C LEU A 38 10.43 2.22 -3.62
N PHE A 39 10.35 3.44 -4.16
CA PHE A 39 9.08 4.14 -4.30
C PHE A 39 8.15 3.44 -5.29
N ASP A 40 8.65 2.88 -6.38
CA ASP A 40 7.86 2.07 -7.31
C ASP A 40 7.27 0.82 -6.63
N ARG A 41 8.05 0.12 -5.78
CA ARG A 41 7.56 -1.00 -5.00
C ARG A 41 6.46 -0.59 -4.01
N LEU A 42 6.65 0.52 -3.30
CA LEU A 42 5.65 1.07 -2.38
C LEU A 42 4.35 1.43 -3.11
N GLN A 43 4.46 2.13 -4.24
CA GLN A 43 3.31 2.50 -5.06
C GLN A 43 2.59 1.26 -5.61
N ASN A 44 3.33 0.24 -6.06
CA ASN A 44 2.73 -1.01 -6.51
C ASN A 44 1.91 -1.67 -5.40
N ILE A 45 2.44 -1.77 -4.16
CA ILE A 45 1.68 -2.33 -3.04
C ILE A 45 0.35 -1.60 -2.87
N VAL A 46 0.35 -0.27 -2.86
CA VAL A 46 -0.85 0.55 -2.67
C VAL A 46 -1.85 0.40 -3.82
N GLN A 47 -1.36 0.39 -5.06
CA GLN A 47 -2.19 0.20 -6.25
C GLN A 47 -2.86 -1.19 -6.25
N GLN A 48 -2.11 -2.23 -5.92
CA GLN A 48 -2.65 -3.59 -5.83
C GLN A 48 -3.65 -3.73 -4.66
N ALA A 49 -3.37 -3.13 -3.50
CA ALA A 49 -4.30 -3.08 -2.38
C ALA A 49 -5.61 -2.37 -2.77
N GLY A 50 -5.52 -1.25 -3.49
CA GLY A 50 -6.68 -0.56 -4.04
C GLY A 50 -7.47 -1.39 -5.07
N ALA A 51 -6.78 -2.19 -5.88
CA ALA A 51 -7.41 -3.11 -6.81
C ALA A 51 -8.14 -4.24 -6.08
N VAL A 52 -7.52 -4.84 -5.07
CA VAL A 52 -8.12 -5.87 -4.21
C VAL A 52 -9.32 -5.31 -3.44
N SER A 53 -9.21 -4.11 -2.88
CA SER A 53 -10.29 -3.40 -2.20
C SER A 53 -11.58 -3.32 -3.06
N ARG A 54 -11.46 -3.08 -4.37
CA ARG A 54 -12.62 -2.99 -5.27
C ARG A 54 -13.37 -4.31 -5.46
N TYR A 55 -12.75 -5.44 -5.17
CA TYR A 55 -13.44 -6.74 -5.15
C TYR A 55 -14.30 -6.91 -3.90
N PHE A 56 -13.85 -6.38 -2.77
CA PHE A 56 -14.55 -6.44 -1.49
C PHE A 56 -15.59 -5.34 -1.34
N TRP A 57 -15.29 -4.14 -1.83
CA TRP A 57 -16.15 -2.96 -1.79
C TRP A 57 -16.23 -2.31 -3.17
N PRO A 58 -17.19 -2.70 -4.00
CA PRO A 58 -17.39 -2.12 -5.34
C PRO A 58 -17.55 -0.61 -5.29
N THR A 59 -16.93 0.09 -6.24
CA THR A 59 -16.85 1.56 -6.26
C THR A 59 -18.16 2.28 -6.53
N PRO A 60 -19.09 1.81 -7.38
CA PRO A 60 -20.38 2.48 -7.54
C PRO A 60 -21.18 2.40 -6.24
N ARG A 61 -21.77 3.53 -5.83
CA ARG A 61 -22.69 3.56 -4.66
C ARG A 61 -23.83 2.56 -4.77
N LYS A 62 -24.24 2.23 -6.01
CA LYS A 62 -25.22 1.18 -6.32
C LYS A 62 -24.58 0.19 -7.29
N PRO A 63 -23.77 -0.76 -6.80
CA PRO A 63 -23.18 -1.79 -7.66
C PRO A 63 -24.28 -2.68 -8.24
N SER A 64 -24.02 -3.28 -9.41
CA SER A 64 -24.94 -4.29 -9.94
C SER A 64 -25.12 -5.43 -8.92
N PRO A 65 -26.27 -6.15 -8.92
CA PRO A 65 -26.51 -7.27 -8.00
C PRO A 65 -25.41 -8.32 -8.03
N VAL A 66 -24.81 -8.56 -9.20
CA VAL A 66 -23.69 -9.49 -9.38
C VAL A 66 -22.44 -9.02 -8.62
N HIS A 67 -22.10 -7.74 -8.72
CA HIS A 67 -20.92 -7.20 -8.03
C HIS A 67 -21.13 -7.14 -6.51
N ALA A 68 -22.34 -6.80 -6.06
CA ALA A 68 -22.68 -6.78 -4.64
C ALA A 68 -22.61 -8.20 -4.04
N SER A 69 -23.24 -9.19 -4.69
CA SER A 69 -23.22 -10.60 -4.25
C SER A 69 -21.80 -11.16 -4.22
N ARG A 70 -20.99 -10.88 -5.25
CA ARG A 70 -19.57 -11.28 -5.27
C ARG A 70 -18.81 -10.69 -4.08
N ALA A 71 -18.99 -9.41 -3.80
CA ALA A 71 -18.28 -8.71 -2.72
C ALA A 71 -18.59 -9.32 -1.36
N VAL A 72 -19.86 -9.59 -1.07
CA VAL A 72 -20.29 -10.26 0.18
C VAL A 72 -19.62 -11.62 0.30
N ARG A 73 -19.75 -12.49 -0.72
CA ARG A 73 -19.18 -13.85 -0.71
C ARG A 73 -17.66 -13.84 -0.54
N LEU A 74 -16.95 -12.90 -1.17
CA LEU A 74 -15.50 -12.81 -1.04
C LEU A 74 -15.11 -12.37 0.36
N ARG A 75 -15.80 -11.38 0.95
CA ARG A 75 -15.52 -10.95 2.32
C ARG A 75 -15.77 -12.07 3.32
N GLU A 76 -16.87 -12.79 3.19
CA GLU A 76 -17.18 -13.95 4.05
C GLU A 76 -16.11 -15.04 3.92
N ALA A 77 -15.76 -15.43 2.68
CA ALA A 77 -14.81 -16.50 2.43
C ALA A 77 -13.38 -16.18 2.87
N LEU A 78 -12.98 -14.90 2.79
CA LEU A 78 -11.64 -14.44 3.12
C LEU A 78 -11.55 -13.78 4.51
N LEU A 79 -12.65 -13.81 5.29
CA LEU A 79 -12.74 -13.21 6.63
C LEU A 79 -12.30 -11.74 6.63
N VAL A 80 -12.80 -10.97 5.67
CA VAL A 80 -12.54 -9.54 5.51
C VAL A 80 -13.80 -8.77 5.91
N ASP A 81 -13.67 -7.83 6.83
CA ASP A 81 -14.75 -6.95 7.25
C ASP A 81 -14.39 -5.46 7.06
N GLU A 82 -15.26 -4.57 7.52
CA GLU A 82 -15.09 -3.13 7.36
C GLU A 82 -13.95 -2.52 8.21
N SER A 83 -13.41 -3.28 9.18
CA SER A 83 -12.22 -2.90 9.95
C SER A 83 -10.92 -3.17 9.19
N SER A 84 -10.98 -3.91 8.09
CA SER A 84 -9.81 -4.25 7.28
C SER A 84 -9.12 -2.99 6.76
N PRO A 85 -7.78 -2.91 6.86
CA PRO A 85 -6.99 -1.80 6.29
C PRO A 85 -7.23 -1.59 4.78
N LEU A 86 -7.67 -2.62 4.06
CA LEU A 86 -8.01 -2.54 2.63
C LEU A 86 -9.32 -1.78 2.36
N HIS A 87 -10.14 -1.53 3.38
CA HIS A 87 -11.34 -0.70 3.24
C HIS A 87 -10.97 0.78 3.08
N ASN A 88 -9.95 1.26 3.77
CA ASN A 88 -9.45 2.62 3.63
C ASN A 88 -8.73 2.81 2.28
N ARG A 89 -9.17 3.81 1.53
CA ARG A 89 -8.63 4.15 0.20
C ARG A 89 -7.86 5.46 0.18
N ASP A 90 -7.62 6.08 1.33
CA ASP A 90 -7.04 7.42 1.40
C ASP A 90 -5.64 7.47 0.80
N LEU A 91 -4.79 6.49 1.10
CA LEU A 91 -3.44 6.40 0.54
C LEU A 91 -3.48 6.22 -0.99
N ARG A 92 -4.34 5.31 -1.48
CA ARG A 92 -4.51 5.12 -2.92
C ARG A 92 -4.97 6.39 -3.61
N ASN A 93 -6.00 7.06 -3.05
CA ASN A 93 -6.52 8.31 -3.60
C ASN A 93 -5.47 9.42 -3.53
N ALA A 94 -4.63 9.44 -2.48
CA ALA A 94 -3.53 10.39 -2.37
C ALA A 94 -2.47 10.19 -3.45
N LEU A 95 -2.22 8.94 -3.87
CA LEU A 95 -1.30 8.63 -4.97
C LEU A 95 -1.90 8.90 -6.35
N GLU A 96 -3.18 8.53 -6.56
CA GLU A 96 -3.86 8.74 -7.85
C GLU A 96 -4.06 10.22 -8.20
N HIS A 97 -4.21 11.08 -7.19
CA HIS A 97 -4.39 12.54 -7.34
C HIS A 97 -3.18 13.31 -6.78
N PHE A 98 -1.98 12.73 -6.90
CA PHE A 98 -0.79 13.34 -6.32
C PHE A 98 -0.42 14.65 -6.99
N ASP A 99 -0.55 14.75 -8.31
CA ASP A 99 -0.29 15.94 -9.12
C ASP A 99 -1.21 17.11 -8.72
N GLU A 100 -2.51 16.88 -8.66
CA GLU A 100 -3.48 17.89 -8.22
C GLU A 100 -3.19 18.38 -6.78
N ARG A 101 -2.85 17.45 -5.88
CA ARG A 101 -2.50 17.76 -4.49
C ARG A 101 -1.19 18.53 -4.39
N LEU A 102 -0.20 18.21 -5.24
CA LEU A 102 1.07 18.91 -5.29
C LEU A 102 0.88 20.36 -5.74
N ASP A 103 0.07 20.59 -6.78
CA ASP A 103 -0.26 21.93 -7.24
C ASP A 103 -0.92 22.76 -6.14
N MET A 104 -1.89 22.17 -5.44
CA MET A 104 -2.53 22.83 -4.28
C MET A 104 -1.54 23.08 -3.14
N TYR A 105 -0.62 22.14 -2.88
CA TYR A 105 0.40 22.28 -1.85
C TYR A 105 1.36 23.42 -2.15
N LEU A 106 1.82 23.53 -3.39
CA LEU A 106 2.74 24.59 -3.84
C LEU A 106 2.07 25.97 -3.92
N SER A 107 0.79 26.02 -4.29
CA SER A 107 0.03 27.28 -4.38
C SER A 107 -0.14 28.02 -3.04
N GLN A 108 0.16 27.34 -1.91
CA GLN A 108 0.07 27.95 -0.57
C GLN A 108 1.24 28.91 -0.25
N GLY A 109 2.13 29.20 -1.20
CA GLY A 109 3.23 30.16 -1.03
C GLY A 109 4.25 29.71 0.04
N ARG A 110 4.50 28.41 0.15
CA ARG A 110 5.42 27.84 1.14
C ARG A 110 6.85 28.28 0.89
N VAL A 111 7.56 28.58 1.98
CA VAL A 111 8.97 28.98 1.96
C VAL A 111 9.78 27.94 2.71
N GLY A 112 10.93 27.55 2.16
CA GLY A 112 11.81 26.55 2.76
C GLY A 112 12.51 25.71 1.72
N GLU A 113 13.05 24.58 2.15
CA GLU A 113 13.69 23.60 1.28
C GLU A 113 12.67 22.57 0.76
N PHE A 114 12.68 22.33 -0.55
CA PHE A 114 11.78 21.39 -1.20
C PHE A 114 12.54 20.12 -1.59
N VAL A 115 12.10 18.97 -1.05
CA VAL A 115 12.71 17.66 -1.27
C VAL A 115 11.68 16.78 -1.97
N PRO A 116 11.91 16.39 -3.25
CA PRO A 116 10.96 15.58 -4.02
C PRO A 116 10.70 14.22 -3.40
N ASP A 117 11.76 13.55 -2.92
CA ASP A 117 11.67 12.23 -2.30
C ASP A 117 12.72 12.05 -1.19
N HIS A 118 12.35 11.36 -0.12
CA HIS A 118 13.21 11.15 1.04
C HIS A 118 12.99 9.74 1.62
N VAL A 119 14.09 9.07 1.97
CA VAL A 119 14.07 7.78 2.66
C VAL A 119 15.03 7.87 3.84
N ASP A 120 14.52 7.59 5.03
CA ASP A 120 15.30 7.63 6.26
C ASP A 120 14.67 6.71 7.34
N TYR A 121 15.32 6.60 8.47
CA TYR A 121 14.76 5.93 9.64
C TYR A 121 13.56 6.68 10.21
N GLU A 122 13.67 8.01 10.31
CA GLU A 122 12.68 8.91 10.89
C GLU A 122 12.64 10.25 10.13
N HIS A 123 11.68 11.10 10.47
CA HIS A 123 11.60 12.45 9.88
C HIS A 123 12.85 13.24 10.24
N PRO A 124 13.55 13.85 9.26
CA PRO A 124 14.73 14.66 9.54
C PRO A 124 14.36 15.93 10.34
N THR A 125 15.25 16.33 11.23
CA THR A 125 15.20 17.65 11.88
C THR A 125 15.93 18.66 11.02
N SER A 126 15.36 19.86 10.84
CA SER A 126 15.95 20.94 10.06
C SER A 126 15.67 22.29 10.73
N GLU A 127 16.62 23.21 10.63
CA GLU A 127 16.47 24.60 11.09
C GLU A 127 15.58 25.42 10.14
N VAL A 128 15.45 24.99 8.89
CA VAL A 128 14.60 25.60 7.86
C VAL A 128 13.37 24.71 7.64
N PRO A 129 12.20 25.29 7.31
CA PRO A 129 11.05 24.50 6.94
C PRO A 129 11.36 23.53 5.79
N LEU A 130 11.13 22.22 6.02
CA LEU A 130 11.43 21.18 5.05
C LEU A 130 10.11 20.65 4.45
N HIS A 131 10.00 20.77 3.14
CA HIS A 131 8.81 20.37 2.37
C HIS A 131 9.11 19.10 1.57
N ILE A 132 8.89 17.94 2.18
CA ILE A 132 9.13 16.65 1.54
C ILE A 132 7.84 16.21 0.83
N PHE A 133 7.91 15.98 -0.49
CA PHE A 133 6.73 15.60 -1.28
C PHE A 133 6.36 14.14 -1.09
N LYS A 134 7.39 13.27 -1.09
CA LYS A 134 7.22 11.83 -0.80
C LYS A 134 8.30 11.39 0.18
N ALA A 135 7.93 10.65 1.22
CA ALA A 135 8.91 10.05 2.11
C ALA A 135 8.53 8.63 2.50
N PHE A 136 9.54 7.82 2.77
CA PHE A 136 9.39 6.54 3.43
C PHE A 136 10.27 6.47 4.67
N TYR A 137 9.64 6.35 5.83
CA TYR A 137 10.31 6.21 7.12
C TYR A 137 10.31 4.75 7.54
N THR A 138 11.52 4.16 7.64
CA THR A 138 11.70 2.72 7.72
C THR A 138 11.40 2.14 9.10
N ARG A 139 11.63 2.88 10.20
CA ARG A 139 11.34 2.38 11.55
C ARG A 139 9.86 2.29 11.85
N PRO A 140 9.05 3.34 11.59
CA PRO A 140 7.61 3.24 11.76
C PRO A 140 6.91 2.59 10.56
N LEU A 141 7.61 2.25 9.47
CA LEU A 141 7.04 1.79 8.18
C LEU A 141 5.93 2.72 7.69
N VAL A 142 6.22 4.00 7.65
CA VAL A 142 5.28 5.05 7.27
C VAL A 142 5.63 5.61 5.90
N PHE A 143 4.67 5.59 5.01
CA PHE A 143 4.73 6.31 3.74
C PHE A 143 4.09 7.69 3.92
N VAL A 144 4.77 8.73 3.47
CA VAL A 144 4.31 10.12 3.61
C VAL A 144 4.15 10.74 2.23
N LEU A 145 3.02 11.39 2.01
CA LEU A 145 2.72 12.16 0.79
C LEU A 145 2.26 13.56 1.18
N LEU A 146 3.05 14.60 0.82
CA LEU A 146 2.74 16.00 1.11
C LEU A 146 2.36 16.25 2.58
N GLY A 147 3.09 15.63 3.51
CA GLY A 147 2.89 15.73 4.95
C GLY A 147 1.81 14.79 5.54
N ILE A 148 1.01 14.12 4.71
CA ILE A 148 0.04 13.14 5.18
C ILE A 148 0.72 11.79 5.39
N ARG A 149 0.56 11.20 6.57
CA ARG A 149 1.21 9.95 7.00
C ARG A 149 0.29 8.74 6.80
N PHE A 150 0.83 7.67 6.22
CA PHE A 150 0.12 6.42 5.99
C PHE A 150 0.93 5.26 6.56
N GLU A 151 0.37 4.55 7.53
CA GLU A 151 0.97 3.34 8.07
C GLU A 151 0.88 2.19 7.06
N MET A 152 2.03 1.64 6.68
CA MET A 152 2.11 0.59 5.68
C MET A 152 1.91 -0.82 6.26
N ALA A 153 2.31 -1.04 7.51
CA ALA A 153 2.29 -2.37 8.11
C ALA A 153 0.89 -3.03 8.12
N PRO A 154 -0.22 -2.33 8.48
CA PRO A 154 -1.54 -2.95 8.44
C PRO A 154 -1.96 -3.39 7.03
N VAL A 155 -1.69 -2.56 6.01
CA VAL A 155 -2.02 -2.85 4.61
C VAL A 155 -1.19 -4.04 4.10
N VAL A 156 0.11 -4.05 4.39
CA VAL A 156 1.05 -5.13 4.03
C VAL A 156 0.60 -6.46 4.63
N ASN A 157 0.33 -6.49 5.94
CA ASN A 157 -0.08 -7.70 6.64
C ASN A 157 -1.38 -8.28 6.09
N GLU A 158 -2.37 -7.41 5.84
CA GLU A 158 -3.65 -7.87 5.29
C GLU A 158 -3.52 -8.36 3.84
N MET A 159 -2.71 -7.71 3.01
CA MET A 159 -2.42 -8.17 1.64
C MET A 159 -1.75 -9.54 1.63
N LEU A 160 -0.79 -9.79 2.52
CA LEU A 160 -0.13 -11.09 2.67
C LEU A 160 -1.09 -12.15 3.17
N ARG A 161 -1.92 -11.84 4.18
CA ARG A 161 -2.94 -12.76 4.70
C ARG A 161 -3.92 -13.20 3.60
N VAL A 162 -4.46 -12.24 2.86
CA VAL A 162 -5.38 -12.53 1.74
C VAL A 162 -4.66 -13.32 0.64
N HIS A 163 -3.41 -12.99 0.35
CA HIS A 163 -2.60 -13.72 -0.62
C HIS A 163 -2.44 -15.19 -0.26
N GLU A 164 -2.07 -15.47 0.98
CA GLU A 164 -1.88 -16.83 1.49
C GLU A 164 -3.15 -17.69 1.35
N VAL A 165 -4.30 -17.17 1.76
CA VAL A 165 -5.59 -17.89 1.60
C VAL A 165 -5.89 -18.15 0.13
N LEU A 166 -5.59 -17.20 -0.78
CA LEU A 166 -5.82 -17.39 -2.21
C LEU A 166 -4.85 -18.41 -2.84
N VAL A 167 -3.60 -18.49 -2.35
CA VAL A 167 -2.64 -19.52 -2.76
C VAL A 167 -3.14 -20.91 -2.35
N GLN A 168 -3.54 -21.08 -1.10
CA GLN A 168 -4.14 -22.33 -0.60
C GLN A 168 -5.39 -22.71 -1.39
N CYS A 169 -6.26 -21.74 -1.67
CA CYS A 169 -7.45 -21.96 -2.50
C CYS A 169 -7.07 -22.48 -3.90
N ARG A 170 -6.03 -21.94 -4.53
CA ARG A 170 -5.54 -22.42 -5.83
C ARG A 170 -5.04 -23.86 -5.76
N GLU A 171 -4.28 -24.21 -4.73
CA GLU A 171 -3.75 -25.55 -4.51
C GLU A 171 -4.87 -26.59 -4.27
N GLN A 172 -5.99 -26.15 -3.70
CA GLN A 172 -7.19 -26.96 -3.47
C GLN A 172 -8.20 -26.93 -4.63
N GLY A 173 -7.77 -26.59 -5.84
CA GLY A 173 -8.60 -26.63 -7.04
C GLY A 173 -9.51 -25.42 -7.24
N TYR A 174 -9.06 -24.24 -6.81
CA TYR A 174 -9.76 -22.95 -6.96
C TYR A 174 -11.09 -22.82 -6.21
N ARG A 175 -11.26 -23.58 -5.13
CA ARG A 175 -12.43 -23.45 -4.27
C ARG A 175 -12.15 -22.48 -3.14
N LEU A 176 -12.99 -21.44 -3.04
CA LEU A 176 -12.95 -20.56 -1.88
C LEU A 176 -13.33 -21.33 -0.61
N PRO A 177 -12.75 -20.98 0.55
CA PRO A 177 -13.19 -21.56 1.82
C PRO A 177 -14.70 -21.40 1.98
N TYR A 178 -15.37 -22.46 2.36
CA TYR A 178 -16.79 -22.43 2.69
C TYR A 178 -16.92 -22.55 4.21
N ASN A 179 -17.20 -21.45 4.86
CA ASN A 179 -17.57 -21.48 6.27
C ASN A 179 -19.05 -21.85 6.34
N ALA A 180 -19.36 -23.13 6.64
CA ALA A 180 -20.69 -23.51 7.03
C ALA A 180 -21.06 -22.75 8.31
N ARG A 181 -22.12 -21.94 8.25
CA ARG A 181 -22.71 -21.32 9.43
C ARG A 181 -23.47 -22.34 10.21
#